data_0ed1f6ecf57719c4a6fd2df63b6b8a36
#
_entry.id   0ed1f6ecf57719c4a6fd2df63b6b8a36
#
_cell.length_a   1.000
_cell.length_b   1.000
_cell.length_c   1.000
_cell.angle_alpha   90.00
_cell.angle_beta   90.00
_cell.angle_gamma   90.00
#
_symmetry.space_group_name_H-M   'P 1'
#
loop_
_entity.id
_entity.type
_entity.pdbx_description
1 polymer ?
#
loop_
_entity_poly.entity_id
_entity_poly.type
_entity_poly.pdbx_seq_one_letter_code
_entity_poly.pdbx_strand_id
1 'polypeptide(L)'
;MAACVAGGVAALLSGCVSTPLPPAAPAQPAPPGPGAAPGSGTGAGMGAGGSAATGSAGAPADPAAPPPAPREFRAAWVSTVANIDWPSRANLSVDKQQAEALAILDRAKALNLNAIVLQVRPSADAIYPSELEPWSEFLTGQQGRAPRPLYDPLQFWIDQAHARGLELHAWFNPYRARHATAKSPLTPGHIANTQPDAVKSYGRYLWMDPGEQAALRHTLDVVLDVVRRYDIDGVHIDDYFYPYPIDAPNAAGAESAALDGGAWQKAELEFPDQPSWQRYLLAGGQLDRAAWRRQNVNQLIEALYKGIHREKAWVRFGISPFGIGRPDRRPAGIVGFSQYDKLYADAETWLANGWLDYLAPQLYWPVAQAPQAFDVLLDYWLAQNTQRRHVWPGLYTSRIDNAGKAFPPEEIVKQIGVTRSRTGGHGHLHFSVAPLMENRKGVCDQLKAQAYQYAALVPAAPWLGTTPPATPAVTARRDGAGLALKLAPGAGKAVAQYAVWSRYGNEWRFAVAPGARTELRLPDDGTAGAASAVVVSAVDRLGNESARVTVAAA
;
A
#
# COMPACT_ATOMS: atom_id res chain seq x y z
N MET A 1 -24.85 -26.07 -18.48
CA MET A 1 -24.03 -25.20 -19.34
C MET A 1 -23.59 -24.01 -18.52
N ALA A 2 -22.45 -24.14 -17.89
CA ALA A 2 -21.80 -23.07 -17.13
C ALA A 2 -20.31 -23.16 -17.48
N ALA A 3 -19.90 -22.35 -18.43
CA ALA A 3 -18.49 -22.17 -18.76
C ALA A 3 -18.29 -20.73 -19.22
N CYS A 4 -17.15 -20.16 -18.81
CA CYS A 4 -16.52 -18.96 -19.36
C CYS A 4 -17.11 -17.60 -18.96
N VAL A 5 -16.64 -17.03 -17.87
CA VAL A 5 -16.12 -15.64 -17.84
C VAL A 5 -15.16 -15.52 -16.62
N ALA A 6 -14.04 -16.19 -16.67
CA ALA A 6 -12.89 -15.95 -15.79
C ALA A 6 -11.62 -15.56 -16.59
N GLY A 7 -11.81 -15.13 -17.83
CA GLY A 7 -10.73 -15.02 -18.82
C GLY A 7 -10.32 -13.61 -19.27
N GLY A 8 -10.60 -12.54 -18.53
CA GLY A 8 -10.47 -11.17 -19.04
C GLY A 8 -9.22 -10.36 -18.64
N VAL A 9 -8.45 -10.76 -17.64
CA VAL A 9 -7.29 -9.97 -17.17
C VAL A 9 -5.96 -10.71 -17.34
N ALA A 10 -5.97 -12.03 -17.49
CA ALA A 10 -4.76 -12.83 -17.65
C ALA A 10 -4.20 -12.90 -19.11
N ALA A 11 -4.97 -12.47 -20.11
CA ALA A 11 -4.62 -12.66 -21.53
C ALA A 11 -3.69 -11.58 -22.13
N LEU A 12 -3.26 -10.57 -21.38
CA LEU A 12 -2.47 -9.45 -21.92
C LEU A 12 -0.96 -9.53 -21.63
N LEU A 13 -0.44 -10.65 -21.16
CA LEU A 13 0.97 -10.80 -20.83
C LEU A 13 1.69 -11.91 -21.62
N SER A 14 1.21 -12.28 -22.79
CA SER A 14 1.85 -13.27 -23.67
C SER A 14 2.48 -12.60 -24.90
N GLY A 15 3.78 -12.59 -24.98
CA GLY A 15 4.52 -12.34 -26.19
C GLY A 15 5.84 -11.58 -26.04
N CYS A 16 6.92 -12.25 -25.66
CA CYS A 16 8.26 -11.89 -26.12
C CYS A 16 9.08 -13.18 -26.33
N VAL A 17 9.28 -13.53 -27.59
CA VAL A 17 10.25 -14.53 -28.04
C VAL A 17 11.63 -13.88 -27.94
N SER A 18 12.49 -14.44 -27.11
CA SER A 18 13.90 -14.02 -26.97
C SER A 18 14.72 -14.60 -28.10
N THR A 19 15.27 -13.78 -28.99
CA THR A 19 16.40 -14.13 -29.83
C THR A 19 17.70 -13.94 -29.04
N PRO A 20 18.66 -14.86 -29.08
CA PRO A 20 19.91 -14.73 -28.37
C PRO A 20 20.85 -13.70 -29.04
N LEU A 21 21.46 -12.84 -28.24
CA LEU A 21 22.50 -11.90 -28.63
C LEU A 21 23.83 -12.63 -28.82
N PRO A 22 24.71 -12.21 -29.78
CA PRO A 22 26.02 -12.75 -29.96
C PRO A 22 26.98 -12.40 -28.81
N PRO A 23 28.05 -13.18 -28.57
CA PRO A 23 28.95 -12.98 -27.45
C PRO A 23 29.81 -11.72 -27.59
N ALA A 24 29.98 -10.99 -26.50
CA ALA A 24 30.84 -9.82 -26.43
C ALA A 24 32.34 -10.18 -26.45
N ALA A 25 33.11 -9.36 -27.16
CA ALA A 25 34.55 -9.45 -27.22
C ALA A 25 35.23 -9.01 -25.91
N PRO A 26 36.43 -9.52 -25.55
CA PRO A 26 37.07 -9.22 -24.28
C PRO A 26 37.65 -7.79 -24.22
N ALA A 27 37.45 -7.14 -23.09
CA ALA A 27 37.96 -5.81 -22.81
C ALA A 27 39.47 -5.81 -22.48
N GLN A 28 40.21 -4.85 -23.06
CA GLN A 28 41.61 -4.58 -22.75
C GLN A 28 41.77 -3.81 -21.43
N PRO A 29 42.87 -4.01 -20.66
CA PRO A 29 43.11 -3.29 -19.43
C PRO A 29 43.64 -1.88 -19.64
N ALA A 30 43.20 -0.95 -18.80
CA ALA A 30 43.65 0.44 -18.77
C ALA A 30 45.00 0.61 -18.05
N PRO A 31 45.83 1.62 -18.41
CA PRO A 31 47.14 1.87 -17.82
C PRO A 31 47.08 2.59 -16.45
N PRO A 32 48.12 2.47 -15.60
CA PRO A 32 48.14 3.02 -14.24
C PRO A 32 48.51 4.51 -14.25
N GLY A 33 47.85 5.29 -13.40
CA GLY A 33 48.13 6.69 -13.13
C GLY A 33 49.13 6.89 -11.99
N PRO A 34 49.84 8.04 -11.93
CA PRO A 34 51.02 8.25 -11.10
C PRO A 34 50.72 8.56 -9.63
N GLY A 35 51.59 8.08 -8.76
CA GLY A 35 51.52 8.25 -7.32
C GLY A 35 51.96 9.63 -6.80
N ALA A 36 51.49 9.96 -5.58
CA ALA A 36 52.01 11.07 -4.80
C ALA A 36 52.40 10.56 -3.41
N ALA A 37 53.58 10.97 -3.00
CA ALA A 37 54.26 10.60 -1.77
C ALA A 37 53.85 11.47 -0.54
N PRO A 38 54.26 11.13 0.70
CA PRO A 38 53.61 11.58 1.93
C PRO A 38 54.23 12.85 2.53
N GLY A 39 53.37 13.66 3.16
CA GLY A 39 53.80 14.83 3.95
C GLY A 39 53.44 14.67 5.42
N SER A 40 54.47 14.69 6.24
CA SER A 40 54.43 14.73 7.70
C SER A 40 54.06 16.14 8.21
N GLY A 41 53.19 16.26 9.21
CA GLY A 41 52.92 17.52 9.90
C GLY A 41 52.23 17.32 11.24
N THR A 42 53.01 17.49 12.32
CA THR A 42 52.60 17.52 13.72
C THR A 42 51.87 18.82 14.08
N GLY A 43 50.80 18.76 14.87
CA GLY A 43 50.21 19.93 15.51
C GLY A 43 49.09 19.58 16.50
N ALA A 44 49.36 19.85 17.76
CA ALA A 44 48.50 19.61 18.91
C ALA A 44 47.38 20.65 19.05
N GLY A 45 46.25 20.25 19.67
CA GLY A 45 45.48 21.19 20.47
C GLY A 45 43.98 21.09 20.51
N MET A 46 43.46 20.62 21.60
CA MET A 46 42.23 21.00 22.34
C MET A 46 40.83 20.67 21.79
N GLY A 47 40.21 19.78 22.40
CA GLY A 47 38.99 19.46 23.07
C GLY A 47 37.73 20.28 22.79
N ALA A 48 36.69 19.55 22.33
CA ALA A 48 35.29 19.81 22.71
C ALA A 48 34.55 18.49 22.64
N GLY A 49 33.94 18.07 23.71
CA GLY A 49 33.27 16.80 23.88
C GLY A 49 32.00 16.71 23.05
N GLY A 50 32.00 15.80 22.12
CA GLY A 50 30.79 15.27 21.48
C GLY A 50 30.50 13.91 22.08
N SER A 51 29.42 13.83 22.87
CA SER A 51 28.96 12.58 23.46
C SER A 51 28.47 11.66 22.33
N ALA A 52 29.29 10.71 21.94
CA ALA A 52 28.87 9.57 21.14
C ALA A 52 27.90 8.74 21.99
N ALA A 53 26.65 8.66 21.55
CA ALA A 53 25.70 7.70 22.09
C ALA A 53 26.22 6.30 21.78
N THR A 54 26.94 5.73 22.72
CA THR A 54 27.27 4.31 22.73
C THR A 54 25.98 3.53 22.79
N GLY A 55 25.68 2.79 21.70
CA GLY A 55 24.62 1.81 21.69
C GLY A 55 24.82 0.86 22.86
N SER A 56 23.95 0.95 23.84
CA SER A 56 23.86 0.03 24.95
C SER A 56 23.70 -1.38 24.38
N ALA A 57 24.73 -2.21 24.50
CA ALA A 57 24.57 -3.65 24.35
C ALA A 57 23.50 -4.07 25.37
N GLY A 58 22.32 -4.46 24.86
CA GLY A 58 21.19 -4.83 25.69
C GLY A 58 21.60 -5.90 26.69
N ALA A 59 21.24 -5.70 27.96
CA ALA A 59 21.30 -6.75 28.96
C ALA A 59 20.65 -8.03 28.42
N PRO A 60 21.14 -9.23 28.75
CA PRO A 60 20.56 -10.48 28.29
C PRO A 60 19.07 -10.46 28.62
N ALA A 61 18.24 -10.71 27.60
CA ALA A 61 16.78 -10.69 27.76
C ALA A 61 16.40 -11.67 28.88
N ASP A 62 15.65 -11.17 29.86
CA ASP A 62 15.07 -12.02 30.89
C ASP A 62 14.16 -13.04 30.20
N PRO A 63 14.46 -14.35 30.25
CA PRO A 63 13.65 -15.38 29.61
C PRO A 63 12.21 -15.44 30.18
N ALA A 64 11.97 -14.79 31.30
CA ALA A 64 10.64 -14.62 31.88
C ALA A 64 9.85 -13.45 31.24
N ALA A 65 10.50 -12.51 30.56
CA ALA A 65 9.83 -11.39 29.90
C ALA A 65 9.40 -11.72 28.46
N PRO A 66 8.23 -11.24 27.99
CA PRO A 66 7.83 -11.43 26.61
C PRO A 66 8.73 -10.66 25.64
N PRO A 67 8.98 -11.20 24.44
CA PRO A 67 9.76 -10.51 23.42
C PRO A 67 9.09 -9.19 22.98
N PRO A 68 9.81 -8.31 22.27
CA PRO A 68 9.19 -7.16 21.60
C PRO A 68 8.01 -7.60 20.72
N ALA A 69 6.97 -6.75 20.60
CA ALA A 69 5.86 -7.01 19.69
C ALA A 69 6.36 -7.11 18.25
N PRO A 70 6.00 -8.16 17.50
CA PRO A 70 6.25 -8.20 16.08
C PRO A 70 5.59 -7.00 15.39
N ARG A 71 6.33 -6.27 14.54
CA ARG A 71 5.84 -5.10 13.83
C ARG A 71 6.12 -5.25 12.35
N GLU A 72 5.06 -5.35 11.56
CA GLU A 72 5.11 -5.48 10.12
C GLU A 72 3.74 -5.12 9.52
N PHE A 73 3.72 -4.22 8.55
CA PHE A 73 2.50 -3.97 7.78
C PHE A 73 2.24 -5.14 6.82
N ARG A 74 1.08 -5.76 6.91
CA ARG A 74 0.66 -6.90 6.10
C ARG A 74 -0.70 -6.61 5.51
N ALA A 75 -0.74 -6.11 4.28
CA ALA A 75 -1.98 -5.71 3.66
C ALA A 75 -2.27 -6.46 2.36
N ALA A 76 -3.51 -6.36 1.90
CA ALA A 76 -3.89 -6.74 0.55
C ALA A 76 -4.75 -5.63 -0.07
N TRP A 77 -4.53 -5.36 -1.36
CA TRP A 77 -5.42 -4.51 -2.16
C TRP A 77 -6.69 -5.27 -2.52
N VAL A 78 -7.82 -4.55 -2.42
CA VAL A 78 -9.13 -4.98 -2.89
C VAL A 78 -9.59 -3.99 -3.95
N SER A 79 -9.48 -4.36 -5.21
CA SER A 79 -9.79 -3.52 -6.37
C SER A 79 -11.26 -3.64 -6.74
N THR A 80 -11.94 -2.49 -6.89
CA THR A 80 -13.36 -2.45 -7.30
C THR A 80 -13.54 -2.14 -8.78
N VAL A 81 -12.58 -1.47 -9.41
CA VAL A 81 -12.61 -1.18 -10.84
C VAL A 81 -12.73 -2.48 -11.63
N ALA A 82 -13.60 -2.46 -12.63
CA ALA A 82 -13.87 -3.61 -13.51
C ALA A 82 -14.20 -4.91 -12.75
N ASN A 83 -14.58 -4.83 -11.47
CA ASN A 83 -14.91 -5.97 -10.62
C ASN A 83 -13.75 -6.98 -10.48
N ILE A 84 -12.52 -6.46 -10.36
CA ILE A 84 -11.31 -7.32 -10.24
C ILE A 84 -11.39 -8.20 -8.99
N ASP A 85 -11.69 -7.59 -7.83
CA ASP A 85 -11.72 -8.32 -6.56
C ASP A 85 -13.10 -8.25 -5.88
N TRP A 86 -13.66 -7.04 -5.70
CA TRP A 86 -14.93 -6.84 -5.00
C TRP A 86 -15.72 -5.65 -5.57
N PRO A 87 -17.07 -5.75 -5.68
CA PRO A 87 -17.79 -7.01 -5.66
C PRO A 87 -17.38 -7.89 -6.85
N SER A 88 -17.50 -9.21 -6.75
CA SER A 88 -17.06 -10.17 -7.80
C SER A 88 -17.71 -9.95 -9.16
N ARG A 89 -18.80 -9.23 -9.19
CA ARG A 89 -19.46 -8.68 -10.38
C ARG A 89 -20.39 -7.54 -10.01
N ALA A 90 -20.60 -6.63 -10.93
CA ALA A 90 -21.61 -5.59 -10.77
C ALA A 90 -23.00 -6.16 -10.54
N ASN A 91 -23.85 -5.40 -9.84
CA ASN A 91 -25.27 -5.74 -9.61
C ASN A 91 -25.52 -7.00 -8.76
N LEU A 92 -24.63 -7.34 -7.84
CA LEU A 92 -24.93 -8.29 -6.77
C LEU A 92 -25.95 -7.68 -5.80
N SER A 93 -26.78 -8.55 -5.18
CA SER A 93 -27.61 -8.13 -4.04
C SER A 93 -26.73 -7.65 -2.88
N VAL A 94 -27.28 -6.79 -2.03
CA VAL A 94 -26.58 -6.25 -0.85
C VAL A 94 -26.04 -7.38 0.04
N ASP A 95 -26.86 -8.40 0.32
CA ASP A 95 -26.44 -9.55 1.14
C ASP A 95 -25.22 -10.27 0.55
N LYS A 96 -25.15 -10.38 -0.80
CA LYS A 96 -23.98 -11.00 -1.45
C LYS A 96 -22.76 -10.11 -1.41
N GLN A 97 -22.92 -8.80 -1.62
CA GLN A 97 -21.83 -7.85 -1.49
C GLN A 97 -21.24 -7.89 -0.06
N GLN A 98 -22.09 -7.89 0.95
CA GLN A 98 -21.69 -8.00 2.36
C GLN A 98 -21.03 -9.35 2.65
N ALA A 99 -21.58 -10.46 2.18
CA ALA A 99 -21.01 -11.79 2.39
C ALA A 99 -19.61 -11.93 1.77
N GLU A 100 -19.39 -11.38 0.57
CA GLU A 100 -18.06 -11.36 -0.07
C GLU A 100 -17.07 -10.51 0.74
N ALA A 101 -17.49 -9.33 1.22
CA ALA A 101 -16.67 -8.46 2.06
C ALA A 101 -16.25 -9.16 3.37
N LEU A 102 -17.20 -9.81 4.06
CA LEU A 102 -16.93 -10.59 5.26
C LEU A 102 -15.95 -11.73 4.98
N ALA A 103 -16.13 -12.48 3.88
CA ALA A 103 -15.23 -13.57 3.51
C ALA A 103 -13.79 -13.07 3.26
N ILE A 104 -13.62 -11.91 2.62
CA ILE A 104 -12.31 -11.28 2.41
C ILE A 104 -11.66 -10.90 3.75
N LEU A 105 -12.41 -10.23 4.63
CA LEU A 105 -11.91 -9.80 5.93
C LEU A 105 -11.58 -11.00 6.85
N ASP A 106 -12.39 -12.05 6.82
CA ASP A 106 -12.14 -13.30 7.57
C ASP A 106 -10.88 -14.01 7.04
N ARG A 107 -10.69 -14.06 5.73
CA ARG A 107 -9.46 -14.59 5.12
C ARG A 107 -8.24 -13.78 5.53
N ALA A 108 -8.31 -12.45 5.47
CA ALA A 108 -7.23 -11.56 5.89
C ALA A 108 -6.85 -11.81 7.36
N LYS A 109 -7.84 -11.88 8.26
CA LYS A 109 -7.62 -12.18 9.68
C LYS A 109 -7.01 -13.57 9.90
N ALA A 110 -7.50 -14.60 9.21
CA ALA A 110 -6.97 -15.96 9.29
C ALA A 110 -5.51 -16.07 8.84
N LEU A 111 -5.10 -15.23 7.88
CA LEU A 111 -3.73 -15.14 7.40
C LEU A 111 -2.82 -14.23 8.26
N ASN A 112 -3.31 -13.64 9.37
CA ASN A 112 -2.56 -12.65 10.14
C ASN A 112 -2.15 -11.40 9.32
N LEU A 113 -2.94 -11.03 8.29
CA LEU A 113 -2.89 -9.67 7.75
C LEU A 113 -3.43 -8.69 8.81
N ASN A 114 -3.02 -7.42 8.71
CA ASN A 114 -3.43 -6.38 9.66
C ASN A 114 -4.03 -5.14 8.98
N ALA A 115 -4.13 -5.13 7.64
CA ALA A 115 -4.79 -4.06 6.90
C ALA A 115 -5.42 -4.55 5.59
N ILE A 116 -6.44 -3.82 5.15
CA ILE A 116 -7.03 -3.90 3.80
C ILE A 116 -6.92 -2.52 3.14
N VAL A 117 -6.53 -2.49 1.86
CA VAL A 117 -6.53 -1.29 1.03
C VAL A 117 -7.66 -1.42 0.02
N LEU A 118 -8.81 -0.83 0.33
CA LEU A 118 -10.06 -0.94 -0.44
C LEU A 118 -10.19 0.19 -1.44
N GLN A 119 -10.35 -0.10 -2.73
CA GLN A 119 -10.61 0.91 -3.74
C GLN A 119 -12.03 1.47 -3.60
N VAL A 120 -12.14 2.71 -3.12
CA VAL A 120 -13.41 3.38 -2.85
C VAL A 120 -13.83 4.35 -3.95
N ARG A 121 -12.85 4.78 -4.77
CA ARG A 121 -13.02 5.69 -5.91
C ARG A 121 -12.30 5.15 -7.14
N PRO A 122 -12.94 4.33 -7.97
CA PRO A 122 -12.29 3.75 -9.14
C PRO A 122 -12.17 4.69 -10.36
N SER A 123 -13.13 5.60 -10.61
CA SER A 123 -13.19 6.40 -11.86
C SER A 123 -14.02 7.67 -11.71
N ALA A 124 -13.65 8.59 -10.81
CA ALA A 124 -14.44 9.77 -10.43
C ALA A 124 -15.90 9.38 -10.12
N ASP A 125 -16.05 8.28 -9.42
CA ASP A 125 -17.29 7.69 -8.93
C ASP A 125 -17.01 7.00 -7.58
N ALA A 126 -18.03 6.73 -6.80
CA ALA A 126 -17.88 6.27 -5.42
C ALA A 126 -18.62 4.94 -5.18
N ILE A 127 -18.07 4.11 -4.28
CA ILE A 127 -18.78 2.93 -3.74
C ILE A 127 -19.47 3.24 -2.39
N TYR A 128 -19.59 4.49 -2.03
CA TYR A 128 -20.20 5.01 -0.79
C TYR A 128 -21.15 6.17 -1.12
N PRO A 129 -22.06 6.56 -0.22
CA PRO A 129 -22.91 7.74 -0.44
C PRO A 129 -22.03 9.00 -0.53
N SER A 130 -22.02 9.65 -1.69
CA SER A 130 -21.26 10.88 -1.93
C SER A 130 -22.18 11.93 -2.57
N GLU A 131 -22.02 13.18 -2.13
CA GLU A 131 -22.64 14.35 -2.77
C GLU A 131 -21.75 14.95 -3.86
N LEU A 132 -20.49 14.52 -3.94
CA LEU A 132 -19.48 15.04 -4.87
C LEU A 132 -19.36 14.21 -6.13
N GLU A 133 -19.59 12.89 -6.03
CA GLU A 133 -19.43 11.94 -7.14
C GLU A 133 -20.59 10.94 -7.18
N PRO A 134 -20.98 10.45 -8.37
CA PRO A 134 -22.04 9.46 -8.50
C PRO A 134 -21.62 8.09 -7.98
N TRP A 135 -22.60 7.24 -7.65
CA TRP A 135 -22.36 5.83 -7.39
C TRP A 135 -21.67 5.14 -8.56
N SER A 136 -20.67 4.31 -8.27
CA SER A 136 -19.95 3.56 -9.29
C SER A 136 -20.81 2.48 -9.96
N GLU A 137 -20.69 2.37 -11.28
CA GLU A 137 -21.31 1.27 -12.03
C GLU A 137 -20.75 -0.10 -11.64
N PHE A 138 -19.51 -0.18 -11.18
CA PHE A 138 -18.91 -1.44 -10.75
C PHE A 138 -19.57 -2.01 -9.49
N LEU A 139 -20.26 -1.19 -8.70
CA LEU A 139 -21.05 -1.65 -7.56
C LEU A 139 -22.43 -2.19 -7.98
N THR A 140 -23.16 -1.42 -8.77
CA THR A 140 -24.59 -1.68 -9.05
C THR A 140 -24.93 -1.97 -10.51
N GLY A 141 -23.93 -1.93 -11.42
CA GLY A 141 -24.11 -2.12 -12.84
C GLY A 141 -24.61 -0.89 -13.58
N GLN A 142 -24.82 0.23 -12.90
CA GLN A 142 -25.22 1.50 -13.49
C GLN A 142 -24.68 2.67 -12.66
N GLN A 143 -23.97 3.59 -13.29
CA GLN A 143 -23.48 4.79 -12.63
C GLN A 143 -24.64 5.62 -12.07
N GLY A 144 -24.47 6.17 -10.88
CA GLY A 144 -25.47 6.97 -10.16
C GLY A 144 -26.56 6.17 -9.47
N ARG A 145 -26.65 4.84 -9.67
CA ARG A 145 -27.61 3.99 -8.99
C ARG A 145 -27.07 3.47 -7.67
N ALA A 146 -27.72 3.85 -6.56
CA ALA A 146 -27.40 3.33 -5.24
C ALA A 146 -27.74 1.83 -5.10
N PRO A 147 -27.10 1.08 -4.19
CA PRO A 147 -27.50 -0.28 -3.86
C PRO A 147 -28.91 -0.34 -3.26
N ARG A 148 -29.60 -1.46 -3.43
CA ARG A 148 -30.97 -1.69 -2.91
C ARG A 148 -31.05 -3.03 -2.17
N PRO A 149 -31.45 -3.06 -0.88
CA PRO A 149 -31.71 -1.89 -0.02
C PRO A 149 -30.50 -0.95 0.09
N LEU A 150 -30.74 0.33 0.39
CA LEU A 150 -29.66 1.30 0.58
C LEU A 150 -28.82 0.91 1.78
N TYR A 151 -27.51 0.83 1.61
CA TYR A 151 -26.52 0.75 2.68
C TYR A 151 -25.27 1.53 2.28
N ASP A 152 -24.40 1.77 3.22
CA ASP A 152 -23.10 2.39 2.99
C ASP A 152 -22.01 1.29 2.95
N PRO A 153 -21.52 0.90 1.77
CA PRO A 153 -20.46 -0.12 1.66
C PRO A 153 -19.18 0.25 2.39
N LEU A 154 -18.75 1.52 2.32
CA LEU A 154 -17.50 1.93 2.97
C LEU A 154 -17.61 1.85 4.50
N GLN A 155 -18.70 2.33 5.08
CA GLN A 155 -18.94 2.21 6.53
C GLN A 155 -18.99 0.73 6.94
N PHE A 156 -19.67 -0.12 6.17
CA PHE A 156 -19.72 -1.56 6.43
C PHE A 156 -18.32 -2.19 6.45
N TRP A 157 -17.47 -1.88 5.45
CA TRP A 157 -16.10 -2.40 5.39
C TRP A 157 -15.26 -1.93 6.59
N ILE A 158 -15.36 -0.66 7.00
CA ILE A 158 -14.66 -0.10 8.16
C ILE A 158 -15.06 -0.84 9.43
N ASP A 159 -16.37 -0.92 9.72
CA ASP A 159 -16.87 -1.55 10.93
C ASP A 159 -16.44 -3.02 11.04
N GLN A 160 -16.52 -3.74 9.92
CA GLN A 160 -16.15 -5.14 9.87
C GLN A 160 -14.64 -5.40 9.91
N ALA A 161 -13.83 -4.48 9.35
CA ALA A 161 -12.36 -4.53 9.45
C ALA A 161 -11.92 -4.27 10.89
N HIS A 162 -12.42 -3.19 11.51
CA HIS A 162 -12.09 -2.82 12.90
C HIS A 162 -12.52 -3.90 13.91
N ALA A 163 -13.71 -4.52 13.72
CA ALA A 163 -14.16 -5.63 14.56
C ALA A 163 -13.19 -6.83 14.54
N ARG A 164 -12.38 -6.97 13.49
CA ARG A 164 -11.34 -8.00 13.33
C ARG A 164 -9.93 -7.54 13.72
N GLY A 165 -9.78 -6.26 14.07
CA GLY A 165 -8.48 -5.62 14.35
C GLY A 165 -7.64 -5.39 13.09
N LEU A 166 -8.29 -5.17 11.95
CA LEU A 166 -7.66 -4.79 10.68
C LEU A 166 -7.81 -3.29 10.47
N GLU A 167 -6.74 -2.62 10.01
CA GLU A 167 -6.83 -1.27 9.49
C GLU A 167 -7.54 -1.27 8.12
N LEU A 168 -8.30 -0.20 7.83
CA LEU A 168 -8.88 0.03 6.50
C LEU A 168 -8.30 1.31 5.90
N HIS A 169 -7.59 1.15 4.77
CA HIS A 169 -7.09 2.25 3.98
C HIS A 169 -7.98 2.44 2.75
N ALA A 170 -8.57 3.63 2.61
CA ALA A 170 -9.39 3.98 1.47
C ALA A 170 -8.51 4.32 0.27
N TRP A 171 -8.65 3.57 -0.82
CA TRP A 171 -7.87 3.77 -2.05
C TRP A 171 -8.68 4.54 -3.09
N PHE A 172 -8.07 5.61 -3.58
CA PHE A 172 -8.61 6.50 -4.62
C PHE A 172 -7.72 6.45 -5.86
N ASN A 173 -8.31 6.26 -7.03
CA ASN A 173 -7.64 6.63 -8.26
C ASN A 173 -7.71 8.17 -8.41
N PRO A 174 -6.58 8.90 -8.53
CA PRO A 174 -6.62 10.35 -8.40
C PRO A 174 -7.20 11.08 -9.61
N TYR A 175 -7.05 10.54 -10.84
CA TYR A 175 -7.36 11.30 -12.06
C TYR A 175 -8.21 10.58 -13.11
N ARG A 176 -8.38 9.26 -13.01
CA ARG A 176 -9.23 8.55 -13.96
C ARG A 176 -10.68 8.94 -13.79
N ALA A 177 -11.28 9.55 -14.84
CA ALA A 177 -12.68 9.94 -14.82
C ALA A 177 -13.60 8.86 -15.40
N ARG A 178 -13.11 8.00 -16.30
CA ARG A 178 -13.85 6.84 -16.81
C ARG A 178 -12.90 5.73 -17.22
N HIS A 179 -13.18 4.52 -16.78
CA HIS A 179 -12.42 3.34 -17.19
C HIS A 179 -12.85 2.85 -18.59
N ALA A 180 -11.93 2.26 -19.36
CA ALA A 180 -12.18 1.78 -20.71
C ALA A 180 -13.25 0.67 -20.80
N THR A 181 -13.49 -0.06 -19.71
CA THR A 181 -14.52 -1.12 -19.64
C THR A 181 -15.88 -0.62 -19.16
N ALA A 182 -16.00 0.65 -18.77
CA ALA A 182 -17.25 1.26 -18.32
C ALA A 182 -18.31 1.21 -19.43
N LYS A 183 -19.54 0.85 -19.07
CA LYS A 183 -20.64 0.61 -20.00
C LYS A 183 -21.81 1.57 -19.84
N SER A 184 -22.07 2.02 -18.60
CA SER A 184 -23.21 2.90 -18.34
C SER A 184 -22.95 4.33 -18.85
N PRO A 185 -23.99 5.07 -19.25
CA PRO A 185 -23.87 6.49 -19.53
C PRO A 185 -23.38 7.26 -18.29
N LEU A 186 -22.66 8.35 -18.52
CA LEU A 186 -22.29 9.28 -17.45
C LEU A 186 -23.53 9.99 -16.90
N THR A 187 -23.65 10.08 -15.59
CA THR A 187 -24.73 10.84 -14.95
C THR A 187 -24.51 12.36 -15.10
N PRO A 188 -25.57 13.18 -15.01
CA PRO A 188 -25.42 14.64 -15.06
C PRO A 188 -24.48 15.21 -14.01
N GLY A 189 -24.39 14.60 -12.82
CA GLY A 189 -23.51 15.03 -11.73
C GLY A 189 -22.05 14.57 -11.85
N HIS A 190 -21.69 13.78 -12.88
CA HIS A 190 -20.31 13.38 -13.09
C HIS A 190 -19.42 14.55 -13.54
N ILE A 191 -18.17 14.61 -13.09
CA ILE A 191 -17.24 15.71 -13.37
C ILE A 191 -17.08 16.00 -14.87
N ALA A 192 -17.13 15.01 -15.73
CA ALA A 192 -17.07 15.21 -17.18
C ALA A 192 -18.25 16.02 -17.74
N ASN A 193 -19.40 16.06 -17.03
CA ASN A 193 -20.57 16.85 -17.39
C ASN A 193 -20.62 18.19 -16.63
N THR A 194 -20.20 18.20 -15.37
CA THR A 194 -20.24 19.43 -14.52
C THR A 194 -19.04 20.34 -14.77
N GLN A 195 -17.88 19.79 -15.13
CA GLN A 195 -16.64 20.52 -15.38
C GLN A 195 -15.91 19.93 -16.61
N PRO A 196 -16.51 20.04 -17.81
CA PRO A 196 -16.00 19.36 -19.02
C PRO A 196 -14.57 19.79 -19.40
N ASP A 197 -14.18 21.03 -19.12
CA ASP A 197 -12.83 21.52 -19.42
C ASP A 197 -11.74 20.81 -18.58
N ALA A 198 -12.12 20.29 -17.42
CA ALA A 198 -11.19 19.54 -16.55
C ALA A 198 -10.99 18.09 -16.99
N VAL A 199 -11.78 17.56 -17.95
CA VAL A 199 -11.75 16.16 -18.37
C VAL A 199 -11.39 16.05 -19.84
N LYS A 200 -10.44 15.17 -20.14
CA LYS A 200 -9.93 14.90 -21.50
C LYS A 200 -10.24 13.47 -21.92
N SER A 201 -10.50 13.28 -23.20
CA SER A 201 -10.56 11.94 -23.81
C SER A 201 -9.15 11.47 -24.15
N TYR A 202 -8.77 10.27 -23.69
CA TYR A 202 -7.50 9.64 -24.01
C TYR A 202 -7.72 8.18 -24.37
N GLY A 203 -7.75 7.89 -25.64
CA GLY A 203 -8.21 6.61 -26.14
C GLY A 203 -9.64 6.31 -25.72
N ARG A 204 -9.86 5.19 -25.02
CA ARG A 204 -11.17 4.79 -24.47
C ARG A 204 -11.44 5.30 -23.06
N TYR A 205 -10.47 6.02 -22.47
CA TYR A 205 -10.57 6.58 -21.12
C TYR A 205 -11.09 8.01 -21.15
N LEU A 206 -11.71 8.44 -20.05
CA LEU A 206 -11.77 9.84 -19.69
C LEU A 206 -10.82 10.08 -18.52
N TRP A 207 -10.09 11.17 -18.58
CA TRP A 207 -9.04 11.50 -17.64
C TRP A 207 -9.15 12.94 -17.18
N MET A 208 -9.10 13.18 -15.89
CA MET A 208 -9.00 14.54 -15.38
C MET A 208 -7.59 15.07 -15.67
N ASP A 209 -7.51 16.25 -16.25
CA ASP A 209 -6.24 16.89 -16.59
C ASP A 209 -5.56 17.40 -15.32
N PRO A 210 -4.39 16.85 -14.93
CA PRO A 210 -3.67 17.33 -13.74
C PRO A 210 -3.25 18.82 -13.83
N GLY A 211 -3.18 19.40 -15.04
CA GLY A 211 -2.94 20.83 -15.27
C GLY A 211 -4.14 21.73 -14.98
N GLU A 212 -5.31 21.17 -14.73
CA GLU A 212 -6.52 21.91 -14.39
C GLU A 212 -6.70 22.03 -12.87
N GLN A 213 -6.77 23.24 -12.36
CA GLN A 213 -7.00 23.49 -10.94
C GLN A 213 -8.35 22.92 -10.45
N ALA A 214 -9.33 22.81 -11.36
CA ALA A 214 -10.62 22.18 -11.07
C ALA A 214 -10.47 20.69 -10.77
N ALA A 215 -9.63 19.97 -11.53
CA ALA A 215 -9.33 18.56 -11.30
C ALA A 215 -8.61 18.32 -9.96
N LEU A 216 -7.63 19.17 -9.63
CA LEU A 216 -6.93 19.11 -8.35
C LEU A 216 -7.90 19.33 -7.19
N ARG A 217 -8.70 20.41 -7.22
CA ARG A 217 -9.67 20.71 -6.15
C ARG A 217 -10.69 19.60 -5.99
N HIS A 218 -11.26 19.11 -7.09
CA HIS A 218 -12.26 18.04 -7.04
C HIS A 218 -11.71 16.77 -6.37
N THR A 219 -10.51 16.32 -6.77
CA THR A 219 -9.89 15.13 -6.15
C THR A 219 -9.58 15.37 -4.67
N LEU A 220 -9.06 16.55 -4.31
CA LEU A 220 -8.77 16.90 -2.92
C LEU A 220 -10.06 16.91 -2.08
N ASP A 221 -11.13 17.54 -2.57
CA ASP A 221 -12.41 17.64 -1.86
C ASP A 221 -13.03 16.26 -1.63
N VAL A 222 -12.98 15.36 -2.62
CA VAL A 222 -13.49 13.98 -2.51
C VAL A 222 -12.72 13.20 -1.46
N VAL A 223 -11.40 13.27 -1.46
CA VAL A 223 -10.57 12.57 -0.46
C VAL A 223 -10.82 13.13 0.94
N LEU A 224 -10.86 14.46 1.09
CA LEU A 224 -11.09 15.09 2.40
C LEU A 224 -12.51 14.86 2.92
N ASP A 225 -13.52 14.73 2.05
CA ASP A 225 -14.87 14.34 2.44
C ASP A 225 -14.87 12.96 3.12
N VAL A 226 -14.20 11.98 2.53
CA VAL A 226 -14.06 10.64 3.13
C VAL A 226 -13.29 10.71 4.44
N VAL A 227 -12.18 11.44 4.50
CA VAL A 227 -11.40 11.59 5.74
C VAL A 227 -12.25 12.18 6.87
N ARG A 228 -13.07 13.17 6.60
CA ARG A 228 -13.95 13.81 7.62
C ARG A 228 -15.03 12.85 8.11
N ARG A 229 -15.72 12.20 7.18
CA ARG A 229 -16.94 11.43 7.46
C ARG A 229 -16.70 10.04 8.00
N TYR A 230 -15.61 9.38 7.59
CA TYR A 230 -15.37 7.98 7.87
C TYR A 230 -14.20 7.78 8.82
N ASP A 231 -14.26 6.71 9.60
CA ASP A 231 -13.23 6.32 10.56
C ASP A 231 -12.16 5.43 9.89
N ILE A 232 -11.60 5.89 8.77
CA ILE A 232 -10.52 5.21 8.05
C ILE A 232 -9.17 5.35 8.77
N ASP A 233 -8.26 4.39 8.57
CA ASP A 233 -6.90 4.40 9.14
C ASP A 233 -5.89 4.99 8.16
N GLY A 234 -6.20 4.97 6.86
CA GLY A 234 -5.35 5.55 5.83
C GLY A 234 -6.10 5.95 4.57
N VAL A 235 -5.48 6.86 3.83
CA VAL A 235 -5.77 7.20 2.44
C VAL A 235 -4.68 6.57 1.59
N HIS A 236 -5.05 5.96 0.48
CA HIS A 236 -4.11 5.39 -0.49
C HIS A 236 -4.43 5.87 -1.89
N ILE A 237 -3.42 6.23 -2.69
CA ILE A 237 -3.56 6.49 -4.12
C ILE A 237 -2.63 5.58 -4.91
N ASP A 238 -3.06 5.24 -6.14
CA ASP A 238 -2.30 4.44 -7.08
C ASP A 238 -1.38 5.30 -7.98
N ASP A 239 -0.88 4.73 -9.06
CA ASP A 239 0.09 5.33 -9.97
C ASP A 239 -0.54 6.02 -11.21
N TYR A 240 -1.85 6.15 -11.25
CA TYR A 240 -2.57 6.75 -12.37
C TYR A 240 -2.63 8.28 -12.28
N PHE A 241 -1.45 8.95 -12.40
CA PHE A 241 -1.34 10.41 -12.42
C PHE A 241 -1.68 10.97 -13.80
N TYR A 242 -0.75 11.07 -14.74
CA TYR A 242 -1.10 11.08 -16.16
C TYR A 242 -1.38 9.65 -16.62
N PRO A 243 -2.17 9.45 -17.69
CA PRO A 243 -2.50 8.11 -18.15
C PRO A 243 -1.25 7.41 -18.72
N TYR A 244 -1.23 6.08 -18.62
CA TYR A 244 -0.22 5.29 -19.32
C TYR A 244 -0.29 5.58 -20.82
N PRO A 245 0.87 5.75 -21.50
CA PRO A 245 0.92 6.03 -22.92
C PRO A 245 0.21 4.97 -23.75
N ILE A 246 -0.47 5.39 -24.80
CA ILE A 246 -1.11 4.54 -25.78
C ILE A 246 -0.59 4.86 -27.18
N ASP A 247 -0.55 3.85 -28.06
CA ASP A 247 -0.12 4.04 -29.45
C ASP A 247 -1.09 4.96 -30.23
N ALA A 248 -0.55 5.87 -31.05
CA ALA A 248 -1.31 6.61 -32.03
C ALA A 248 -1.33 5.82 -33.35
N PRO A 249 -2.46 5.72 -34.08
CA PRO A 249 -3.85 6.07 -33.79
C PRO A 249 -4.70 4.95 -33.15
N ASN A 250 -4.10 3.80 -32.84
CA ASN A 250 -4.83 2.63 -32.33
C ASN A 250 -4.71 2.55 -30.78
N ALA A 251 -5.60 3.24 -30.13
CA ALA A 251 -5.65 3.45 -28.70
C ALA A 251 -6.18 2.27 -27.87
N ALA A 252 -5.93 1.04 -28.25
CA ALA A 252 -6.35 -0.14 -27.49
C ALA A 252 -5.14 -0.90 -26.94
N GLY A 253 -4.87 -0.82 -25.66
CA GLY A 253 -4.10 -1.85 -24.98
C GLY A 253 -2.70 -1.52 -24.46
N ALA A 254 -2.35 -0.27 -24.16
CA ALA A 254 -0.99 0.10 -23.73
C ALA A 254 -0.66 -0.16 -22.25
N GLU A 255 -1.64 -0.35 -21.37
CA GLU A 255 -1.37 -0.66 -19.95
C GLU A 255 -0.54 -1.95 -19.75
N SER A 256 -0.67 -2.93 -20.65
CA SER A 256 0.06 -4.19 -20.56
C SER A 256 1.51 -4.12 -21.06
N ALA A 257 1.81 -3.26 -22.02
CA ALA A 257 3.14 -3.15 -22.60
C ALA A 257 4.13 -2.43 -21.65
N ALA A 258 3.64 -1.49 -20.82
CA ALA A 258 4.46 -0.79 -19.83
C ALA A 258 5.01 -1.72 -18.74
N LEU A 259 4.27 -2.76 -18.38
CA LEU A 259 4.66 -3.73 -17.36
C LEU A 259 5.75 -4.71 -17.82
N ASP A 260 5.91 -4.91 -19.14
CA ASP A 260 6.84 -5.90 -19.70
C ASP A 260 8.25 -5.35 -20.01
N GLY A 261 8.52 -4.06 -19.76
CA GLY A 261 9.85 -3.46 -19.98
C GLY A 261 10.26 -3.30 -21.45
N GLY A 262 9.30 -3.38 -22.38
CA GLY A 262 9.55 -3.29 -23.82
C GLY A 262 9.98 -1.88 -24.28
N ALA A 263 10.87 -1.80 -25.29
CA ALA A 263 11.25 -0.56 -25.92
C ALA A 263 10.10 0.01 -26.76
N TRP A 264 9.65 1.22 -26.45
CA TRP A 264 8.62 1.93 -27.19
C TRP A 264 9.18 2.41 -28.54
N GLN A 265 8.76 1.80 -29.63
CA GLN A 265 9.18 2.21 -30.99
C GLN A 265 8.05 2.85 -31.81
N LYS A 266 6.82 2.97 -31.25
CA LYS A 266 5.69 3.60 -31.94
C LYS A 266 5.42 4.99 -31.41
N ALA A 267 4.88 5.86 -32.27
CA ALA A 267 4.43 7.19 -31.85
C ALA A 267 3.35 7.05 -30.77
N GLU A 268 3.60 7.64 -29.61
CA GLU A 268 2.63 7.69 -28.52
C GLU A 268 1.58 8.77 -28.79
N LEU A 269 0.34 8.54 -28.38
CA LEU A 269 -0.68 9.57 -28.39
C LEU A 269 -0.35 10.59 -27.30
N GLU A 270 -0.19 11.86 -27.70
CA GLU A 270 0.05 12.93 -26.73
C GLU A 270 -1.20 13.18 -25.88
N PHE A 271 -1.01 13.38 -24.56
CA PHE A 271 -2.11 13.73 -23.68
C PHE A 271 -2.62 15.15 -24.03
N PRO A 272 -3.94 15.36 -24.20
CA PRO A 272 -4.49 16.59 -24.77
C PRO A 272 -4.65 17.73 -23.73
N ASP A 273 -3.58 18.05 -23.00
CA ASP A 273 -3.51 19.13 -22.01
C ASP A 273 -3.02 20.48 -22.61
N GLN A 274 -3.07 20.63 -23.95
CA GLN A 274 -2.64 21.86 -24.59
C GLN A 274 -3.34 23.13 -24.06
N PRO A 275 -4.67 23.13 -23.78
CA PRO A 275 -5.33 24.31 -23.22
C PRO A 275 -4.81 24.73 -21.84
N SER A 276 -4.60 23.78 -20.93
CA SER A 276 -4.05 24.06 -19.58
C SER A 276 -2.58 24.49 -19.64
N TRP A 277 -1.79 23.88 -20.53
CA TRP A 277 -0.41 24.28 -20.80
C TRP A 277 -0.31 25.73 -21.32
N GLN A 278 -1.17 26.11 -22.28
CA GLN A 278 -1.19 27.48 -22.79
C GLN A 278 -1.55 28.51 -21.70
N ARG A 279 -2.51 28.20 -20.84
CA ARG A 279 -2.82 29.08 -19.70
C ARG A 279 -1.64 29.26 -18.76
N TYR A 280 -0.89 28.17 -18.48
CA TYR A 280 0.32 28.25 -17.68
C TYR A 280 1.35 29.18 -18.28
N LEU A 281 1.62 29.09 -19.60
CA LEU A 281 2.56 29.98 -20.29
C LEU A 281 2.09 31.44 -20.27
N LEU A 282 0.81 31.68 -20.55
CA LEU A 282 0.21 33.03 -20.52
C LEU A 282 0.25 33.67 -19.13
N ALA A 283 0.21 32.86 -18.09
CA ALA A 283 0.39 33.29 -16.69
C ALA A 283 1.87 33.52 -16.30
N GLY A 284 2.81 33.45 -17.26
CA GLY A 284 4.22 33.66 -17.01
C GLY A 284 5.01 32.43 -16.58
N GLY A 285 4.46 31.24 -16.79
CA GLY A 285 5.12 29.95 -16.46
C GLY A 285 6.44 29.79 -17.23
N GLN A 286 7.48 29.29 -16.55
CA GLN A 286 8.84 29.17 -17.06
C GLN A 286 9.35 27.73 -17.18
N LEU A 287 8.61 26.74 -16.69
CA LEU A 287 9.02 25.33 -16.78
C LEU A 287 8.84 24.83 -18.21
N ASP A 288 9.62 23.81 -18.59
CA ASP A 288 9.27 22.98 -19.73
C ASP A 288 8.00 22.15 -19.43
N ARG A 289 7.37 21.59 -20.49
CA ARG A 289 6.09 20.90 -20.35
C ARG A 289 6.14 19.67 -19.43
N ALA A 290 7.24 18.93 -19.45
CA ALA A 290 7.40 17.74 -18.61
C ALA A 290 7.58 18.14 -17.13
N ALA A 291 8.37 19.17 -16.86
CA ALA A 291 8.54 19.70 -15.50
C ALA A 291 7.23 20.30 -14.97
N TRP A 292 6.46 21.01 -15.80
CA TRP A 292 5.15 21.53 -15.45
C TRP A 292 4.15 20.41 -15.13
N ARG A 293 4.11 19.34 -15.93
CA ARG A 293 3.27 18.16 -15.64
C ARG A 293 3.63 17.53 -14.29
N ARG A 294 4.91 17.36 -13.98
CA ARG A 294 5.37 16.87 -12.67
C ARG A 294 4.98 17.82 -11.54
N GLN A 295 5.11 19.11 -11.75
CA GLN A 295 4.69 20.10 -10.76
C GLN A 295 3.19 19.99 -10.44
N ASN A 296 2.33 19.79 -11.45
CA ASN A 296 0.89 19.62 -11.24
C ASN A 296 0.58 18.39 -10.37
N VAL A 297 1.26 17.27 -10.64
CA VAL A 297 1.12 16.06 -9.80
C VAL A 297 1.63 16.32 -8.39
N ASN A 298 2.83 16.91 -8.24
CA ASN A 298 3.42 17.22 -6.94
C ASN A 298 2.52 18.12 -6.09
N GLN A 299 1.85 19.09 -6.70
CA GLN A 299 0.88 19.97 -6.00
C GLN A 299 -0.28 19.18 -5.40
N LEU A 300 -0.83 18.20 -6.11
CA LEU A 300 -1.88 17.34 -5.55
C LEU A 300 -1.36 16.50 -4.38
N ILE A 301 -0.17 15.88 -4.55
CA ILE A 301 0.42 15.03 -3.49
C ILE A 301 0.65 15.84 -2.20
N GLU A 302 1.26 17.02 -2.33
CA GLU A 302 1.50 17.91 -1.19
C GLU A 302 0.19 18.38 -0.55
N ALA A 303 -0.81 18.75 -1.36
CA ALA A 303 -2.11 19.19 -0.89
C ALA A 303 -2.87 18.08 -0.15
N LEU A 304 -2.84 16.83 -0.66
CA LEU A 304 -3.41 15.67 -0.01
C LEU A 304 -2.74 15.41 1.34
N TYR A 305 -1.41 15.34 1.39
CA TYR A 305 -0.68 15.11 2.64
C TYR A 305 -1.06 16.14 3.72
N LYS A 306 -0.98 17.43 3.36
CA LYS A 306 -1.32 18.52 4.29
C LYS A 306 -2.80 18.52 4.68
N GLY A 307 -3.68 18.28 3.71
CA GLY A 307 -5.12 18.27 3.92
C GLY A 307 -5.57 17.13 4.84
N ILE A 308 -5.13 15.92 4.59
CA ILE A 308 -5.45 14.72 5.37
C ILE A 308 -5.05 14.92 6.84
N HIS A 309 -3.80 15.32 7.11
CA HIS A 309 -3.33 15.48 8.48
C HIS A 309 -3.94 16.68 9.23
N ARG A 310 -4.41 17.70 8.51
CA ARG A 310 -5.19 18.80 9.10
C ARG A 310 -6.58 18.34 9.55
N GLU A 311 -7.22 17.45 8.78
CA GLU A 311 -8.55 16.92 9.13
C GLU A 311 -8.43 15.85 10.24
N LYS A 312 -7.52 14.87 10.08
CA LYS A 312 -7.29 13.80 11.05
C LYS A 312 -5.80 13.43 11.09
N ALA A 313 -5.10 13.91 12.09
CA ALA A 313 -3.65 13.77 12.22
C ALA A 313 -3.14 12.31 12.22
N TRP A 314 -4.00 11.35 12.54
CA TRP A 314 -3.63 9.92 12.60
C TRP A 314 -3.87 9.15 11.30
N VAL A 315 -4.59 9.70 10.33
CA VAL A 315 -4.87 9.03 9.06
C VAL A 315 -3.61 9.05 8.21
N ARG A 316 -3.06 7.85 7.93
CA ARG A 316 -1.85 7.72 7.10
C ARG A 316 -2.15 8.02 5.64
N PHE A 317 -1.23 8.66 4.95
CA PHE A 317 -1.30 8.84 3.51
C PHE A 317 -0.25 7.99 2.81
N GLY A 318 -0.70 7.07 1.95
CA GLY A 318 0.13 6.15 1.19
C GLY A 318 -0.01 6.31 -0.32
N ILE A 319 1.07 5.99 -1.03
CA ILE A 319 1.11 6.05 -2.49
C ILE A 319 1.76 4.76 -3.01
N SER A 320 1.13 4.12 -4.02
CA SER A 320 1.74 2.99 -4.73
C SER A 320 2.15 3.40 -6.16
N PRO A 321 3.32 4.01 -6.32
CA PRO A 321 3.84 4.38 -7.63
C PRO A 321 4.35 3.15 -8.37
N PHE A 322 4.59 3.28 -9.69
CA PHE A 322 5.30 2.27 -10.46
C PHE A 322 6.65 1.92 -9.81
N GLY A 323 7.06 0.65 -9.85
CA GLY A 323 8.19 0.15 -9.05
C GLY A 323 9.57 0.66 -9.44
N ILE A 324 9.75 1.18 -10.66
CA ILE A 324 11.05 1.63 -11.18
C ILE A 324 11.16 3.15 -11.05
N GLY A 325 12.21 3.62 -10.41
CA GLY A 325 12.48 5.04 -10.19
C GLY A 325 12.94 5.80 -11.44
N ARG A 326 13.24 7.09 -11.25
CA ARG A 326 13.63 8.01 -12.33
C ARG A 326 14.94 7.58 -13.01
N PRO A 327 15.07 7.76 -14.35
CA PRO A 327 16.16 7.20 -15.13
C PRO A 327 17.56 7.60 -14.68
N ASP A 328 17.74 8.86 -14.26
CA ASP A 328 19.03 9.43 -13.86
C ASP A 328 19.54 8.94 -12.49
N ARG A 329 18.71 8.22 -11.73
CA ARG A 329 19.06 7.68 -10.39
C ARG A 329 18.96 6.16 -10.32
N ARG A 330 18.59 5.49 -11.40
CA ARG A 330 18.42 4.02 -11.41
C ARG A 330 19.73 3.31 -11.06
N PRO A 331 19.68 2.23 -10.28
CA PRO A 331 20.81 1.33 -10.12
C PRO A 331 21.29 0.78 -11.47
N ALA A 332 22.58 0.50 -11.58
CA ALA A 332 23.15 -0.09 -12.78
C ALA A 332 22.45 -1.41 -13.13
N GLY A 333 22.13 -1.59 -14.41
CA GLY A 333 21.43 -2.78 -14.92
C GLY A 333 19.89 -2.73 -14.80
N ILE A 334 19.31 -1.80 -14.06
CA ILE A 334 17.85 -1.62 -14.00
C ILE A 334 17.37 -0.87 -15.24
N VAL A 335 16.44 -1.49 -15.96
CA VAL A 335 15.79 -0.93 -17.16
C VAL A 335 14.27 -1.07 -17.07
N GLY A 336 13.54 -0.33 -17.89
CA GLY A 336 12.10 -0.43 -18.00
C GLY A 336 11.40 0.93 -18.04
N PHE A 337 10.10 0.91 -17.88
CA PHE A 337 9.22 2.07 -17.96
C PHE A 337 9.64 3.17 -16.99
N SER A 338 9.55 4.42 -17.44
CA SER A 338 9.84 5.60 -16.64
C SER A 338 8.54 6.29 -16.20
N GLN A 339 8.11 6.06 -14.96
CA GLN A 339 7.00 6.83 -14.40
C GLN A 339 7.29 8.33 -14.31
N TYR A 340 8.54 8.70 -14.08
CA TYR A 340 8.98 10.10 -14.01
C TYR A 340 8.73 10.86 -15.33
N ASP A 341 9.00 10.20 -16.48
CA ASP A 341 8.87 10.81 -17.79
C ASP A 341 7.49 10.59 -18.44
N LYS A 342 6.78 9.52 -18.08
CA LYS A 342 5.54 9.09 -18.75
C LYS A 342 4.29 9.35 -17.94
N LEU A 343 4.35 9.11 -16.62
CA LEU A 343 3.24 9.42 -15.69
C LEU A 343 3.46 10.75 -14.97
N TYR A 344 4.64 11.37 -15.16
CA TYR A 344 5.08 12.59 -14.50
C TYR A 344 5.04 12.48 -12.97
N ALA A 345 5.33 11.27 -12.46
CA ALA A 345 5.37 10.92 -11.06
C ALA A 345 6.80 11.07 -10.52
N ASP A 346 7.04 12.06 -9.67
CA ASP A 346 8.33 12.32 -9.02
C ASP A 346 8.33 11.79 -7.58
N ALA A 347 8.24 10.45 -7.47
CA ALA A 347 8.09 9.77 -6.19
C ALA A 347 9.31 9.96 -5.26
N GLU A 348 10.49 10.15 -5.81
CA GLU A 348 11.70 10.50 -5.07
C GLU A 348 11.57 11.86 -4.37
N THR A 349 10.99 12.84 -5.04
CA THR A 349 10.70 14.16 -4.45
C THR A 349 9.66 14.05 -3.34
N TRP A 350 8.64 13.22 -3.49
CA TRP A 350 7.63 13.02 -2.43
C TRP A 350 8.23 12.39 -1.17
N LEU A 351 9.11 11.39 -1.32
CA LEU A 351 9.87 10.82 -0.21
C LEU A 351 10.80 11.83 0.44
N ALA A 352 11.57 12.58 -0.36
CA ALA A 352 12.54 13.57 0.13
C ALA A 352 11.89 14.72 0.92
N ASN A 353 10.66 15.12 0.53
CA ASN A 353 9.88 16.13 1.24
C ASN A 353 8.98 15.55 2.35
N GLY A 354 8.86 14.24 2.44
CA GLY A 354 7.99 13.58 3.41
C GLY A 354 6.50 13.83 3.16
N TRP A 355 6.08 14.01 1.91
CA TRP A 355 4.69 14.23 1.50
C TRP A 355 3.87 12.93 1.43
N LEU A 356 4.24 11.94 2.19
CA LEU A 356 3.54 10.67 2.37
C LEU A 356 3.98 10.03 3.70
N ASP A 357 3.19 9.11 4.23
CA ASP A 357 3.53 8.32 5.41
C ASP A 357 4.08 6.95 5.03
N TYR A 358 3.64 6.40 3.89
CA TYR A 358 4.23 5.19 3.35
C TYR A 358 4.24 5.21 1.82
N LEU A 359 5.34 4.72 1.26
CA LEU A 359 5.48 4.41 -0.16
C LEU A 359 5.29 2.90 -0.34
N ALA A 360 4.42 2.50 -1.27
CA ALA A 360 4.19 1.11 -1.63
C ALA A 360 4.60 0.87 -3.10
N PRO A 361 5.90 0.93 -3.45
CA PRO A 361 6.32 0.80 -4.84
C PRO A 361 5.93 -0.57 -5.38
N GLN A 362 5.37 -0.61 -6.58
CA GLN A 362 4.88 -1.83 -7.22
C GLN A 362 6.07 -2.66 -7.76
N LEU A 363 6.71 -3.45 -6.89
CA LEU A 363 7.87 -4.28 -7.23
C LEU A 363 7.42 -5.63 -7.79
N TYR A 364 6.82 -5.60 -8.98
CA TYR A 364 6.08 -6.72 -9.57
C TYR A 364 6.95 -7.71 -10.35
N TRP A 365 8.24 -7.80 -10.03
CA TRP A 365 9.20 -8.69 -10.67
C TRP A 365 9.86 -9.64 -9.67
N PRO A 366 10.27 -10.86 -10.14
CA PRO A 366 10.99 -11.80 -9.28
C PRO A 366 12.36 -11.25 -8.82
N VAL A 367 12.82 -11.74 -7.66
CA VAL A 367 14.18 -11.44 -7.18
C VAL A 367 15.25 -11.80 -8.21
N ALA A 368 15.06 -12.87 -8.98
CA ALA A 368 16.04 -13.34 -9.98
C ALA A 368 15.96 -12.59 -11.33
N GLN A 369 15.03 -11.65 -11.52
CA GLN A 369 14.88 -10.94 -12.78
C GLN A 369 15.84 -9.74 -12.86
N ALA A 370 17.07 -9.95 -13.22
CA ALA A 370 18.16 -8.96 -13.16
C ALA A 370 17.81 -7.55 -13.67
N PRO A 371 17.10 -7.34 -14.82
CA PRO A 371 16.76 -6.00 -15.30
C PRO A 371 15.76 -5.23 -14.42
N GLN A 372 15.01 -5.91 -13.53
CA GLN A 372 14.05 -5.35 -12.61
C GLN A 372 14.07 -6.09 -11.26
N ALA A 373 15.23 -6.58 -10.81
CA ALA A 373 15.35 -7.39 -9.60
C ALA A 373 14.69 -6.74 -8.38
N PHE A 374 13.79 -7.48 -7.72
CA PHE A 374 13.00 -7.00 -6.58
C PHE A 374 13.86 -6.41 -5.47
N ASP A 375 14.93 -7.09 -5.09
CA ASP A 375 15.85 -6.68 -4.03
C ASP A 375 16.61 -5.39 -4.37
N VAL A 376 17.08 -5.26 -5.61
CA VAL A 376 17.78 -4.05 -6.11
C VAL A 376 16.83 -2.85 -6.11
N LEU A 377 15.59 -3.04 -6.56
CA LEU A 377 14.58 -1.97 -6.56
C LEU A 377 14.14 -1.60 -5.13
N LEU A 378 14.01 -2.57 -4.24
CA LEU A 378 13.71 -2.30 -2.83
C LEU A 378 14.84 -1.48 -2.18
N ASP A 379 16.10 -1.87 -2.38
CA ASP A 379 17.26 -1.14 -1.85
C ASP A 379 17.32 0.28 -2.41
N TYR A 380 16.97 0.48 -3.69
CA TYR A 380 16.86 1.80 -4.28
C TYR A 380 15.83 2.69 -3.54
N TRP A 381 14.60 2.19 -3.32
CA TRP A 381 13.55 2.98 -2.66
C TRP A 381 13.87 3.25 -1.19
N LEU A 382 14.49 2.30 -0.50
CA LEU A 382 14.96 2.51 0.87
C LEU A 382 16.05 3.60 0.93
N ALA A 383 16.95 3.65 -0.05
CA ALA A 383 17.99 4.68 -0.14
C ALA A 383 17.43 6.09 -0.44
N GLN A 384 16.31 6.21 -1.19
CA GLN A 384 15.65 7.50 -1.43
C GLN A 384 14.89 8.04 -0.20
N ASN A 385 14.68 7.23 0.82
CA ASN A 385 13.80 7.51 1.96
C ASN A 385 14.50 8.32 3.06
N THR A 386 14.91 9.55 2.77
CA THR A 386 15.65 10.42 3.70
C THR A 386 14.80 10.89 4.90
N GLN A 387 13.48 10.93 4.76
CA GLN A 387 12.53 11.31 5.82
C GLN A 387 12.11 10.15 6.71
N ARG A 388 12.69 8.96 6.53
CA ARG A 388 12.39 7.75 7.31
C ARG A 388 10.90 7.41 7.35
N ARG A 389 10.20 7.62 6.24
CA ARG A 389 8.83 7.16 6.05
C ARG A 389 8.82 5.64 5.88
N HIS A 390 7.65 5.03 5.93
CA HIS A 390 7.57 3.60 5.63
C HIS A 390 7.77 3.33 4.14
N VAL A 391 8.50 2.27 3.81
CA VAL A 391 8.59 1.71 2.46
C VAL A 391 8.10 0.27 2.53
N TRP A 392 6.91 0.02 1.99
CA TRP A 392 6.22 -1.27 2.01
C TRP A 392 5.97 -1.75 0.59
N PRO A 393 6.87 -2.56 -0.02
CA PRO A 393 6.74 -2.94 -1.42
C PRO A 393 5.43 -3.68 -1.71
N GLY A 394 4.85 -3.38 -2.88
CA GLY A 394 3.79 -4.16 -3.48
C GLY A 394 4.34 -5.46 -4.06
N LEU A 395 3.70 -6.58 -3.73
CA LEU A 395 4.03 -7.92 -4.20
C LEU A 395 3.00 -8.36 -5.24
N TYR A 396 3.43 -8.85 -6.42
CA TYR A 396 2.52 -9.27 -7.47
C TYR A 396 1.96 -10.68 -7.21
N THR A 397 1.19 -10.83 -6.15
CA THR A 397 0.61 -12.12 -5.76
C THR A 397 -0.36 -12.67 -6.81
N SER A 398 -1.05 -11.79 -7.56
CA SER A 398 -1.91 -12.19 -8.69
C SER A 398 -1.16 -12.91 -9.82
N ARG A 399 0.18 -12.82 -9.84
CA ARG A 399 1.01 -13.56 -10.77
C ARG A 399 1.11 -15.05 -10.47
N ILE A 400 0.64 -15.48 -9.31
CA ILE A 400 0.41 -16.91 -8.99
C ILE A 400 -0.87 -17.33 -9.74
N ASP A 401 -0.71 -17.73 -10.99
CA ASP A 401 -1.77 -18.15 -11.89
C ASP A 401 -1.35 -19.42 -12.67
N ASN A 402 -2.09 -19.78 -13.71
CA ASN A 402 -1.78 -20.91 -14.58
C ASN A 402 -1.13 -20.48 -15.91
N ALA A 403 -0.76 -19.21 -16.07
CA ALA A 403 -0.10 -18.71 -17.26
C ALA A 403 1.38 -19.11 -17.32
N GLY A 404 1.98 -19.11 -18.51
CA GLY A 404 3.35 -19.58 -18.73
C GLY A 404 4.46 -18.80 -18.00
N LYS A 405 4.16 -17.56 -17.54
CA LYS A 405 5.09 -16.73 -16.76
C LYS A 405 4.63 -16.58 -15.30
N ALA A 406 3.87 -17.54 -14.78
CA ALA A 406 3.36 -17.53 -13.42
C ALA A 406 4.48 -17.57 -12.38
N PHE A 407 4.27 -16.88 -11.25
CA PHE A 407 5.15 -17.04 -10.10
C PHE A 407 4.83 -18.34 -9.35
N PRO A 408 5.85 -19.05 -8.88
CA PRO A 408 5.64 -20.05 -7.84
C PRO A 408 5.30 -19.31 -6.51
N PRO A 409 4.50 -19.89 -5.61
CA PRO A 409 4.17 -19.28 -4.32
C PRO A 409 5.39 -18.90 -3.48
N GLU A 410 6.48 -19.68 -3.61
CA GLU A 410 7.77 -19.49 -2.93
C GLU A 410 8.40 -18.13 -3.27
N GLU A 411 8.12 -17.56 -4.46
CA GLU A 411 8.64 -16.26 -4.84
C GLU A 411 8.08 -15.16 -3.90
N ILE A 412 6.79 -15.21 -3.55
CA ILE A 412 6.18 -14.26 -2.62
C ILE A 412 6.80 -14.39 -1.22
N VAL A 413 6.99 -15.61 -0.74
CA VAL A 413 7.65 -15.88 0.55
C VAL A 413 9.09 -15.36 0.55
N LYS A 414 9.82 -15.57 -0.56
CA LYS A 414 11.18 -15.06 -0.74
C LYS A 414 11.23 -13.53 -0.72
N GLN A 415 10.33 -12.85 -1.43
CA GLN A 415 10.24 -11.38 -1.44
C GLN A 415 9.96 -10.81 -0.04
N ILE A 416 9.08 -11.45 0.74
CA ILE A 416 8.85 -11.11 2.16
C ILE A 416 10.14 -11.28 2.98
N GLY A 417 10.87 -12.38 2.78
CA GLY A 417 12.15 -12.63 3.44
C GLY A 417 13.20 -11.57 3.10
N VAL A 418 13.32 -11.20 1.83
CA VAL A 418 14.18 -10.10 1.36
C VAL A 418 13.79 -8.79 2.04
N THR A 419 12.50 -8.45 2.07
CA THR A 419 12.01 -7.21 2.70
C THR A 419 12.37 -7.17 4.18
N ARG A 420 12.17 -8.26 4.92
CA ARG A 420 12.51 -8.37 6.35
C ARG A 420 14.00 -8.26 6.65
N SER A 421 14.86 -8.65 5.70
CA SER A 421 16.31 -8.56 5.87
C SER A 421 16.86 -7.13 5.71
N ARG A 422 16.04 -6.16 5.30
CA ARG A 422 16.44 -4.77 5.10
C ARG A 422 16.05 -3.89 6.27
N THR A 423 16.95 -3.04 6.73
CA THR A 423 16.62 -1.98 7.69
C THR A 423 15.58 -1.04 7.09
N GLY A 424 14.44 -0.87 7.75
CA GLY A 424 13.31 -0.09 7.24
C GLY A 424 12.30 -0.90 6.42
N GLY A 425 12.60 -2.17 6.08
CA GLY A 425 11.69 -3.08 5.38
C GLY A 425 10.71 -3.77 6.31
N HIS A 426 9.76 -3.00 6.88
CA HIS A 426 8.82 -3.51 7.91
C HIS A 426 7.40 -3.60 7.39
N GLY A 427 7.19 -4.14 6.19
CA GLY A 427 5.86 -4.35 5.65
C GLY A 427 5.83 -4.56 4.14
N HIS A 428 4.67 -4.98 3.65
CA HIS A 428 4.38 -5.22 2.23
C HIS A 428 2.88 -5.31 2.00
N LEU A 429 2.48 -5.24 0.72
CA LEU A 429 1.09 -5.34 0.29
C LEU A 429 0.97 -6.37 -0.84
N HIS A 430 -0.06 -7.23 -0.78
CA HIS A 430 -0.36 -8.20 -1.84
C HIS A 430 -1.26 -7.58 -2.91
N PHE A 431 -0.84 -7.54 -4.16
CA PHE A 431 -1.70 -7.24 -5.29
C PHE A 431 -2.11 -8.56 -5.97
N SER A 432 -3.32 -8.99 -5.84
CA SER A 432 -4.43 -8.48 -5.06
C SER A 432 -4.91 -9.55 -4.07
N VAL A 433 -6.09 -9.35 -3.47
CA VAL A 433 -6.68 -10.31 -2.52
C VAL A 433 -7.11 -11.62 -3.20
N ALA A 434 -7.48 -11.62 -4.49
CA ALA A 434 -8.03 -12.78 -5.18
C ALA A 434 -7.19 -14.07 -5.05
N PRO A 435 -5.86 -14.10 -5.25
CA PRO A 435 -5.07 -15.31 -5.06
C PRO A 435 -5.09 -15.83 -3.62
N LEU A 436 -5.22 -14.92 -2.64
CA LEU A 436 -5.32 -15.31 -1.24
C LEU A 436 -6.69 -15.92 -0.93
N MET A 437 -7.77 -15.40 -1.53
CA MET A 437 -9.11 -15.98 -1.40
C MET A 437 -9.18 -17.40 -1.96
N GLU A 438 -8.56 -17.62 -3.10
CA GLU A 438 -8.54 -18.90 -3.80
C GLU A 438 -7.47 -19.88 -3.28
N ASN A 439 -6.59 -19.44 -2.39
CA ASN A 439 -5.40 -20.20 -1.96
C ASN A 439 -4.63 -20.77 -3.17
N ARG A 440 -4.39 -19.92 -4.19
CA ARG A 440 -3.77 -20.36 -5.45
C ARG A 440 -2.45 -21.08 -5.20
N LYS A 441 -2.35 -22.31 -5.71
CA LYS A 441 -1.16 -23.19 -5.53
C LYS A 441 -0.70 -23.32 -4.07
N GLY A 442 -1.60 -23.16 -3.09
CA GLY A 442 -1.26 -23.28 -1.67
C GLY A 442 -0.50 -22.08 -1.09
N VAL A 443 -0.59 -20.90 -1.70
CA VAL A 443 0.13 -19.71 -1.22
C VAL A 443 -0.22 -19.33 0.22
N CYS A 444 -1.49 -19.48 0.62
CA CYS A 444 -1.90 -19.17 1.99
C CYS A 444 -1.28 -20.13 3.01
N ASP A 445 -1.17 -21.41 2.66
CA ASP A 445 -0.57 -22.42 3.51
C ASP A 445 0.93 -22.14 3.71
N GLN A 446 1.64 -21.78 2.63
CA GLN A 446 3.04 -21.40 2.71
C GLN A 446 3.25 -20.10 3.51
N LEU A 447 2.41 -19.09 3.29
CA LEU A 447 2.46 -17.84 4.07
C LEU A 447 2.24 -18.12 5.57
N LYS A 448 1.25 -18.96 5.94
CA LYS A 448 1.02 -19.33 7.34
C LYS A 448 2.18 -20.10 7.95
N ALA A 449 2.76 -21.04 7.22
CA ALA A 449 3.84 -21.87 7.70
C ALA A 449 5.18 -21.11 7.84
N GLN A 450 5.46 -20.15 6.96
CA GLN A 450 6.80 -19.58 6.82
C GLN A 450 6.88 -18.08 7.15
N ALA A 451 5.83 -17.30 6.85
CA ALA A 451 5.86 -15.85 6.96
C ALA A 451 4.91 -15.26 8.01
N TYR A 452 3.72 -15.85 8.17
CA TYR A 452 2.63 -15.29 8.98
C TYR A 452 2.18 -16.20 10.13
N GLN A 453 3.12 -16.90 10.75
CA GLN A 453 2.85 -17.80 11.89
C GLN A 453 2.16 -17.06 13.04
N TYR A 454 2.57 -15.83 13.32
CA TYR A 454 2.05 -14.98 14.39
C TYR A 454 1.49 -13.68 13.81
N ALA A 455 0.56 -13.07 14.55
CA ALA A 455 0.10 -11.71 14.27
C ALA A 455 1.25 -10.69 14.38
N ALA A 456 1.07 -9.53 13.76
CA ALA A 456 1.98 -8.39 13.90
C ALA A 456 1.18 -7.10 14.08
N LEU A 457 1.72 -6.16 14.84
CA LEU A 457 1.24 -4.78 14.88
C LEU A 457 1.71 -4.03 13.63
N VAL A 458 0.92 -3.07 13.20
CA VAL A 458 1.39 -2.10 12.20
C VAL A 458 2.55 -1.29 12.78
N PRO A 459 3.63 -1.03 12.01
CA PRO A 459 4.73 -0.19 12.48
C PRO A 459 4.28 1.21 12.90
N ALA A 460 4.88 1.72 13.96
CA ALA A 460 4.54 3.06 14.46
C ALA A 460 4.97 4.15 13.45
N ALA A 461 4.20 5.24 13.40
CA ALA A 461 4.47 6.44 12.61
C ALA A 461 4.94 7.61 13.50
N PRO A 462 6.21 7.61 13.97
CA PRO A 462 6.68 8.56 14.99
C PRO A 462 6.68 10.02 14.51
N TRP A 463 6.72 10.27 13.20
CA TRP A 463 6.60 11.62 12.62
C TRP A 463 5.19 12.22 12.75
N LEU A 464 4.16 11.40 13.03
CA LEU A 464 2.80 11.85 13.31
C LEU A 464 2.53 12.02 14.82
N GLY A 465 3.37 11.45 15.67
CA GLY A 465 3.28 11.57 17.12
C GLY A 465 3.83 10.35 17.85
N THR A 466 4.40 10.57 19.03
CA THR A 466 5.09 9.54 19.81
C THR A 466 4.47 9.30 21.20
N THR A 467 3.41 10.03 21.56
CA THR A 467 2.77 9.87 22.87
C THR A 467 1.95 8.57 22.90
N PRO A 468 2.29 7.58 23.72
CA PRO A 468 1.54 6.33 23.80
C PRO A 468 0.21 6.51 24.54
N PRO A 469 -0.73 5.57 24.40
CA PRO A 469 -1.91 5.50 25.27
C PRO A 469 -1.50 5.11 26.71
N ALA A 470 -2.41 5.32 27.66
CA ALA A 470 -2.20 4.88 29.03
C ALA A 470 -2.19 3.33 29.13
N THR A 471 -1.50 2.81 30.13
CA THR A 471 -1.46 1.38 30.43
C THR A 471 -2.88 0.83 30.65
N PRO A 472 -3.29 -0.28 30.00
CA PRO A 472 -4.62 -0.83 30.16
C PRO A 472 -4.80 -1.46 31.55
N ALA A 473 -6.06 -1.48 32.04
CA ALA A 473 -6.43 -2.31 33.17
C ALA A 473 -6.81 -3.70 32.67
N VAL A 474 -6.20 -4.73 33.26
CA VAL A 474 -6.42 -6.14 32.87
C VAL A 474 -6.66 -6.99 34.09
N THR A 475 -7.71 -7.81 34.04
CA THR A 475 -7.94 -8.87 35.04
C THR A 475 -8.05 -10.21 34.34
N ALA A 476 -7.60 -11.27 35.00
CA ALA A 476 -7.65 -12.64 34.48
C ALA A 476 -8.39 -13.55 35.45
N ARG A 477 -9.17 -14.51 34.93
CA ARG A 477 -9.86 -15.53 35.70
C ARG A 477 -9.86 -16.83 34.90
N ARG A 478 -9.52 -17.94 35.57
CA ARG A 478 -9.70 -19.27 34.98
C ARG A 478 -11.17 -19.71 35.02
N ASP A 479 -11.60 -20.42 33.99
CA ASP A 479 -12.97 -20.93 33.86
C ASP A 479 -13.00 -22.32 33.23
N GLY A 480 -12.25 -23.26 33.71
CA GLY A 480 -12.31 -24.67 33.32
C GLY A 480 -11.87 -25.04 31.89
N ALA A 481 -11.87 -24.11 30.93
CA ALA A 481 -11.48 -24.32 29.52
C ALA A 481 -10.44 -23.32 29.03
N GLY A 482 -9.87 -22.51 29.94
CA GLY A 482 -8.85 -21.54 29.61
C GLY A 482 -8.82 -20.34 30.56
N LEU A 483 -8.20 -19.28 30.11
CA LEU A 483 -8.05 -18.03 30.85
C LEU A 483 -8.93 -16.94 30.20
N ALA A 484 -9.92 -16.44 30.94
CA ALA A 484 -10.74 -15.31 30.53
C ALA A 484 -10.09 -14.00 31.01
N LEU A 485 -9.81 -13.09 30.09
CA LEU A 485 -9.27 -11.75 30.36
C LEU A 485 -10.38 -10.71 30.21
N LYS A 486 -10.46 -9.77 31.14
CA LYS A 486 -11.18 -8.52 30.94
C LYS A 486 -10.19 -7.40 30.66
N LEU A 487 -10.42 -6.65 29.60
CA LEU A 487 -9.57 -5.57 29.12
C LEU A 487 -10.33 -4.25 29.23
N ALA A 488 -9.72 -3.23 29.81
CA ALA A 488 -10.24 -1.88 29.81
C ALA A 488 -9.14 -0.88 29.43
N PRO A 489 -9.44 0.13 28.60
CA PRO A 489 -8.47 1.15 28.27
C PRO A 489 -8.10 1.97 29.51
N GLY A 490 -6.83 2.42 29.58
CA GLY A 490 -6.45 3.46 30.53
C GLY A 490 -7.05 4.81 30.16
N ALA A 491 -6.96 5.80 31.06
CA ALA A 491 -7.49 7.13 30.81
C ALA A 491 -6.74 7.86 29.67
N GLY A 492 -7.46 8.67 28.89
CA GLY A 492 -6.89 9.55 27.88
C GLY A 492 -7.06 9.04 26.46
N LYS A 493 -5.95 8.75 25.76
CA LYS A 493 -5.94 8.42 24.32
C LYS A 493 -6.69 7.12 24.02
N ALA A 494 -7.46 7.12 22.95
CA ALA A 494 -8.20 5.94 22.49
C ALA A 494 -7.24 4.78 22.15
N VAL A 495 -7.64 3.57 22.53
CA VAL A 495 -6.93 2.33 22.24
C VAL A 495 -7.48 1.75 20.93
N ALA A 496 -6.62 1.59 19.93
CA ALA A 496 -6.98 0.95 18.67
C ALA A 496 -6.89 -0.58 18.77
N GLN A 497 -5.87 -1.07 19.47
CA GLN A 497 -5.60 -2.50 19.62
C GLN A 497 -4.98 -2.79 20.98
N TYR A 498 -5.11 -4.04 21.43
CA TYR A 498 -4.32 -4.61 22.53
C TYR A 498 -3.32 -5.60 21.96
N ALA A 499 -2.06 -5.45 22.34
CA ALA A 499 -1.02 -6.44 22.12
C ALA A 499 -1.01 -7.40 23.32
N VAL A 500 -1.15 -8.69 23.06
CA VAL A 500 -1.34 -9.72 24.10
C VAL A 500 -0.29 -10.82 23.93
N TRP A 501 0.52 -11.02 24.94
CA TRP A 501 1.41 -12.18 25.05
C TRP A 501 0.85 -13.16 26.07
N SER A 502 0.85 -14.43 25.72
CA SER A 502 0.49 -15.54 26.61
C SER A 502 1.62 -16.54 26.65
N ARG A 503 2.02 -16.97 27.87
CA ARG A 503 3.09 -17.93 28.07
C ARG A 503 2.53 -19.32 28.30
N TYR A 504 2.90 -20.26 27.43
CA TYR A 504 2.58 -21.69 27.55
C TYR A 504 3.89 -22.47 27.73
N GLY A 505 4.09 -23.06 28.90
CA GLY A 505 5.39 -23.63 29.26
C GLY A 505 6.48 -22.56 29.20
N ASN A 506 7.46 -22.72 28.30
CA ASN A 506 8.57 -21.77 28.06
C ASN A 506 8.35 -20.89 26.82
N GLU A 507 7.25 -21.03 26.10
CA GLU A 507 6.98 -20.32 24.85
C GLU A 507 6.04 -19.13 25.07
N TRP A 508 6.42 -17.96 24.54
CA TRP A 508 5.54 -16.80 24.44
C TRP A 508 4.81 -16.79 23.09
N ARG A 509 3.49 -16.71 23.11
CA ARG A 509 2.63 -16.54 21.92
C ARG A 509 2.10 -15.12 21.89
N PHE A 510 2.08 -14.55 20.69
CA PHE A 510 1.65 -13.18 20.46
C PHE A 510 0.33 -13.13 19.69
N ALA A 511 -0.60 -12.31 20.16
CA ALA A 511 -1.89 -12.05 19.53
C ALA A 511 -2.22 -10.55 19.57
N VAL A 512 -3.09 -10.11 18.66
CA VAL A 512 -3.62 -8.75 18.61
C VAL A 512 -5.14 -8.82 18.74
N ALA A 513 -5.69 -8.07 19.69
CA ALA A 513 -7.13 -7.92 19.87
C ALA A 513 -7.58 -6.50 19.53
N PRO A 514 -8.77 -6.30 18.90
CA PRO A 514 -9.33 -4.97 18.66
C PRO A 514 -9.50 -4.18 19.95
N GLY A 515 -9.29 -2.85 19.90
CA GLY A 515 -9.41 -1.98 21.07
C GLY A 515 -10.81 -1.95 21.68
N ALA A 516 -11.85 -2.16 20.87
CA ALA A 516 -13.24 -2.27 21.34
C ALA A 516 -13.53 -3.60 22.06
N ARG A 517 -12.63 -4.57 22.03
CA ARG A 517 -12.83 -5.86 22.68
C ARG A 517 -12.53 -5.76 24.16
N THR A 518 -13.56 -5.88 25.01
CA THR A 518 -13.44 -5.82 26.46
C THR A 518 -13.16 -7.19 27.11
N GLU A 519 -13.35 -8.28 26.37
CA GLU A 519 -13.12 -9.63 26.84
C GLU A 519 -12.34 -10.46 25.80
N LEU A 520 -11.35 -11.21 26.26
CA LEU A 520 -10.55 -12.11 25.44
C LEU A 520 -10.41 -13.44 26.16
N ARG A 521 -10.58 -14.54 25.44
CA ARG A 521 -10.36 -15.88 25.95
C ARG A 521 -9.09 -16.47 25.36
N LEU A 522 -8.20 -16.96 26.22
CA LEU A 522 -7.02 -17.72 25.86
C LEU A 522 -7.29 -19.18 26.20
N PRO A 523 -7.46 -20.06 25.21
CA PRO A 523 -7.71 -21.48 25.47
C PRO A 523 -6.46 -22.13 26.08
N ASP A 524 -6.64 -23.18 26.84
CA ASP A 524 -5.53 -24.03 27.23
C ASP A 524 -5.00 -24.79 26.00
N ASP A 525 -3.69 -24.92 25.91
CA ASP A 525 -3.04 -25.70 24.86
C ASP A 525 -3.01 -27.18 25.25
N GLY A 526 -3.51 -28.03 24.37
CA GLY A 526 -3.60 -29.47 24.65
C GLY A 526 -2.24 -30.14 24.92
N THR A 527 -1.15 -29.54 24.46
CA THR A 527 0.22 -30.08 24.58
C THR A 527 1.03 -29.33 25.65
N ALA A 528 0.96 -28.00 25.65
CA ALA A 528 1.73 -27.13 26.56
C ALA A 528 0.93 -26.76 27.82
N GLY A 529 -0.32 -27.20 27.94
CA GLY A 529 -1.17 -26.98 29.11
C GLY A 529 -1.74 -25.55 29.15
N ALA A 530 -1.96 -25.07 30.37
CA ALA A 530 -2.56 -23.77 30.62
C ALA A 530 -1.59 -22.62 30.48
N ALA A 531 -2.06 -21.43 30.06
CA ALA A 531 -1.25 -20.23 30.09
C ALA A 531 -0.81 -19.92 31.53
N SER A 532 0.48 -19.72 31.75
CA SER A 532 1.09 -19.44 33.06
C SER A 532 1.20 -17.95 33.37
N ALA A 533 1.31 -17.10 32.34
CA ALA A 533 1.37 -15.65 32.47
C ALA A 533 0.78 -14.98 31.23
N VAL A 534 0.22 -13.79 31.42
CA VAL A 534 -0.25 -12.94 30.34
C VAL A 534 0.34 -11.55 30.52
N VAL A 535 0.79 -10.96 29.41
CA VAL A 535 1.26 -9.56 29.36
C VAL A 535 0.45 -8.83 28.30
N VAL A 536 -0.03 -7.65 28.65
CA VAL A 536 -0.87 -6.84 27.75
C VAL A 536 -0.34 -5.41 27.68
N SER A 537 -0.35 -4.82 26.49
CA SER A 537 -0.21 -3.39 26.30
C SER A 537 -1.31 -2.85 25.39
N ALA A 538 -1.60 -1.56 25.51
CA ALA A 538 -2.50 -0.83 24.63
C ALA A 538 -1.71 -0.18 23.50
N VAL A 539 -2.28 -0.16 22.28
CA VAL A 539 -1.68 0.43 21.09
C VAL A 539 -2.67 1.43 20.50
N ASP A 540 -2.19 2.64 20.18
CA ASP A 540 -2.99 3.66 19.51
C ASP A 540 -2.97 3.50 17.98
N ARG A 541 -3.72 4.37 17.24
CA ARG A 541 -3.78 4.35 15.77
C ARG A 541 -2.46 4.70 15.07
N LEU A 542 -1.53 5.35 15.79
CA LEU A 542 -0.19 5.64 15.27
C LEU A 542 0.79 4.49 15.50
N GLY A 543 0.36 3.42 16.16
CA GLY A 543 1.19 2.28 16.51
C GLY A 543 2.04 2.48 17.78
N ASN A 544 1.81 3.56 18.56
CA ASN A 544 2.48 3.76 19.83
C ASN A 544 1.94 2.78 20.86
N GLU A 545 2.85 2.10 21.57
CA GLU A 545 2.56 1.06 22.56
C GLU A 545 2.72 1.62 23.98
N SER A 546 1.73 1.40 24.84
CA SER A 546 1.81 1.76 26.26
C SER A 546 2.83 0.93 27.03
N ALA A 547 3.06 1.27 28.28
CA ALA A 547 3.69 0.35 29.23
C ALA A 547 2.87 -0.96 29.30
N ARG A 548 3.57 -2.07 29.56
CA ARG A 548 2.99 -3.41 29.64
C ARG A 548 2.49 -3.70 31.05
N VAL A 549 1.39 -4.42 31.16
CA VAL A 549 0.89 -4.95 32.42
C VAL A 549 0.98 -6.47 32.39
N THR A 550 1.56 -7.05 33.45
CA THR A 550 1.63 -8.50 33.64
C THR A 550 0.50 -8.94 34.56
N VAL A 551 -0.23 -9.96 34.17
CA VAL A 551 -1.31 -10.56 34.98
C VAL A 551 -0.95 -12.02 35.20
N ALA A 552 -0.95 -12.42 36.49
CA ALA A 552 -0.79 -13.82 36.83
C ALA A 552 -2.01 -14.62 36.35
N ALA A 553 -1.79 -15.77 35.76
CA ALA A 553 -2.84 -16.70 35.37
C ALA A 553 -3.26 -17.53 36.58
N ALA A 554 -3.90 -16.86 37.55
CA ALA A 554 -4.37 -17.52 38.79
C ALA A 554 -5.63 -18.38 38.57
#